data_77859b5311c5ef20b7ad319308dc2ed5
#
_entry.id   77859b5311c5ef20b7ad319308dc2ed5
#
_cell.length_a   1.000
_cell.length_b   1.000
_cell.length_c   1.000
_cell.angle_alpha   90.00
_cell.angle_beta   90.00
_cell.angle_gamma   90.00
#
_symmetry.space_group_name_H-M   'P 1'
#
loop_
_entity.id
_entity.type
_entity.pdbx_description
1 polymer ?
#
loop_
_entity_poly.entity_id
_entity_poly.type
_entity_poly.pdbx_seq_one_letter_code
_entity_poly.pdbx_strand_id
1 'polypeptide(L)'
;MKEKEMIFGIRAVIEAVEAGKDIDKILVKRGLSGELFSELLELTRMHEIPMQNVPVERIDRVTRKNHQGVVAFTSAVTYQKLEQIVPLLYEEGKNPFILVLDGLTDVRNFGAIARTCEVAGVDAIVIPARGSVSVNADAMKTSAGALHSIPVCRERSLKEAIVFLRNSGIKVVTATEKAAELYTGTDMTVPVALLMGAEDTGVASEHLRLSDELVKIPQFGAIQSLNVSVAAGVLIYEVIRQRGELFP
;
A
#
# COMPACT_ATOMS: atom_id res chain seq x y z
N MET A 1 17.60 -12.11 -7.16
CA MET A 1 17.43 -10.69 -6.77
C MET A 1 18.69 -9.94 -7.11
N LYS A 2 18.62 -8.85 -7.83
CA LYS A 2 19.80 -8.04 -8.20
C LYS A 2 20.35 -7.35 -6.95
N GLU A 3 21.67 -7.33 -6.78
CA GLU A 3 22.37 -6.72 -5.62
C GLU A 3 22.03 -5.24 -5.35
N LYS A 4 21.35 -4.55 -6.28
CA LYS A 4 20.96 -3.14 -6.15
C LYS A 4 19.72 -2.90 -5.25
N GLU A 5 19.00 -3.94 -4.87
CA GLU A 5 17.74 -3.83 -4.13
C GLU A 5 17.88 -4.14 -2.63
N MET A 6 19.09 -4.41 -2.14
CA MET A 6 19.32 -4.70 -0.73
C MET A 6 20.63 -4.13 -0.21
N ILE A 7 20.62 -3.78 1.06
CA ILE A 7 21.76 -3.31 1.85
C ILE A 7 21.93 -4.28 3.01
N PHE A 8 23.14 -4.70 3.31
CA PHE A 8 23.42 -5.68 4.36
C PHE A 8 24.56 -5.19 5.27
N GLY A 9 24.51 -5.60 6.54
CA GLY A 9 25.36 -5.10 7.61
C GLY A 9 24.74 -3.91 8.33
N ILE A 10 24.80 -3.97 9.66
CA ILE A 10 24.06 -3.02 10.51
C ILE A 10 24.46 -1.57 10.27
N ARG A 11 25.77 -1.26 10.18
CA ARG A 11 26.27 0.11 9.94
C ARG A 11 25.85 0.62 8.56
N ALA A 12 25.98 -0.19 7.51
CA ALA A 12 25.58 0.20 6.16
C ALA A 12 24.07 0.47 6.06
N VAL A 13 23.23 -0.25 6.84
CA VAL A 13 21.79 0.00 6.90
C VAL A 13 21.51 1.32 7.64
N ILE A 14 22.18 1.59 8.76
CA ILE A 14 22.08 2.87 9.48
C ILE A 14 22.40 4.03 8.54
N GLU A 15 23.59 4.01 7.93
CA GLU A 15 24.03 5.03 6.97
C GLU A 15 23.07 5.24 5.79
N ALA A 16 22.44 4.16 5.32
CA ALA A 16 21.45 4.27 4.25
C ALA A 16 20.16 4.96 4.70
N VAL A 17 19.69 4.69 5.93
CA VAL A 17 18.51 5.36 6.50
C VAL A 17 18.81 6.84 6.74
N GLU A 18 19.96 7.16 7.33
CA GLU A 18 20.40 8.54 7.55
C GLU A 18 20.58 9.34 6.25
N ALA A 19 21.04 8.67 5.18
CA ALA A 19 21.13 9.26 3.85
C ALA A 19 19.77 9.41 3.14
N GLY A 20 18.65 9.12 3.82
CA GLY A 20 17.31 9.28 3.29
C GLY A 20 16.94 8.28 2.19
N LYS A 21 17.57 7.09 2.15
CA LYS A 21 17.16 6.07 1.19
C LYS A 21 15.81 5.48 1.57
N ASP A 22 14.96 5.32 0.59
CA ASP A 22 13.68 4.65 0.76
C ASP A 22 13.87 3.17 1.07
N ILE A 23 13.61 2.79 2.32
CA ILE A 23 13.69 1.41 2.79
C ILE A 23 12.29 0.81 2.87
N ASP A 24 12.11 -0.31 2.19
CA ASP A 24 10.85 -1.04 2.19
C ASP A 24 10.65 -1.82 3.50
N LYS A 25 11.68 -2.58 3.91
CA LYS A 25 11.72 -3.32 5.17
C LYS A 25 13.12 -3.71 5.56
N ILE A 26 13.30 -4.01 6.86
CA ILE A 26 14.56 -4.51 7.41
C ILE A 26 14.31 -5.87 8.08
N LEU A 27 15.12 -6.87 7.71
CA LEU A 27 15.20 -8.15 8.42
C LEU A 27 16.32 -8.07 9.45
N VAL A 28 16.02 -8.47 10.68
CA VAL A 28 16.96 -8.48 11.79
C VAL A 28 16.99 -9.88 12.41
N LYS A 29 18.17 -10.40 12.67
CA LYS A 29 18.38 -11.66 13.40
C LYS A 29 17.75 -11.59 14.79
N ARG A 30 17.00 -12.61 15.17
CA ARG A 30 16.46 -12.73 16.53
C ARG A 30 17.61 -12.70 17.57
N GLY A 31 17.40 -11.93 18.64
CA GLY A 31 18.37 -11.78 19.72
C GLY A 31 19.57 -10.88 19.37
N LEU A 32 19.52 -10.12 18.27
CA LEU A 32 20.51 -9.09 18.00
C LEU A 32 20.43 -8.00 19.08
N SER A 33 21.56 -7.59 19.61
CA SER A 33 21.68 -6.57 20.67
C SER A 33 22.97 -5.78 20.48
N GLY A 34 23.11 -4.69 21.23
CA GLY A 34 24.29 -3.83 21.22
C GLY A 34 23.95 -2.39 20.81
N GLU A 35 24.91 -1.53 20.91
CA GLU A 35 24.77 -0.08 20.69
C GLU A 35 24.27 0.25 19.28
N LEU A 36 24.90 -0.30 18.24
CA LEU A 36 24.45 -0.13 16.86
C LEU A 36 23.02 -0.64 16.60
N PHE A 37 22.60 -1.68 17.33
CA PHE A 37 21.23 -2.17 17.18
C PHE A 37 20.22 -1.22 17.84
N SER A 38 20.57 -0.60 18.96
CA SER A 38 19.74 0.42 19.62
C SER A 38 19.60 1.66 18.71
N GLU A 39 20.68 2.11 18.11
CA GLU A 39 20.69 3.18 17.12
C GLU A 39 19.78 2.87 15.91
N LEU A 40 19.92 1.66 15.34
CA LEU A 40 19.05 1.21 14.25
C LEU A 40 17.58 1.18 14.66
N LEU A 41 17.26 0.76 15.89
CA LEU A 41 15.90 0.74 16.41
C LEU A 41 15.29 2.15 16.49
N GLU A 42 16.04 3.13 16.95
CA GLU A 42 15.59 4.53 17.02
C GLU A 42 15.33 5.09 15.63
N LEU A 43 16.28 4.92 14.70
CA LEU A 43 16.12 5.35 13.31
C LEU A 43 14.91 4.70 12.63
N THR A 44 14.72 3.40 12.80
CA THR A 44 13.57 2.71 12.20
C THR A 44 12.23 3.16 12.79
N ARG A 45 12.18 3.58 14.07
CA ARG A 45 10.98 4.17 14.67
C ARG A 45 10.72 5.58 14.15
N MET A 46 11.76 6.41 14.07
CA MET A 46 11.69 7.79 13.58
C MET A 46 11.20 7.84 12.12
N HIS A 47 11.73 6.96 11.27
CA HIS A 47 11.40 6.90 9.84
C HIS A 47 10.27 5.90 9.51
N GLU A 48 9.62 5.33 10.52
CA GLU A 48 8.52 4.35 10.39
C GLU A 48 8.85 3.17 9.47
N ILE A 49 10.11 2.73 9.46
CA ILE A 49 10.58 1.64 8.61
C ILE A 49 10.16 0.29 9.22
N PRO A 50 9.44 -0.57 8.48
CA PRO A 50 9.06 -1.90 8.95
C PRO A 50 10.27 -2.77 9.25
N MET A 51 10.35 -3.31 10.47
CA MET A 51 11.41 -4.23 10.89
C MET A 51 10.83 -5.58 11.31
N GLN A 52 11.45 -6.67 10.86
CA GLN A 52 11.05 -8.05 11.17
C GLN A 52 12.19 -8.81 11.83
N ASN A 53 11.92 -9.35 13.04
CA ASN A 53 12.83 -10.27 13.70
C ASN A 53 12.68 -11.68 13.11
N VAL A 54 13.72 -12.20 12.52
CA VAL A 54 13.72 -13.49 11.82
C VAL A 54 14.85 -14.40 12.30
N PRO A 55 14.74 -15.74 12.15
CA PRO A 55 15.88 -16.64 12.31
C PRO A 55 17.02 -16.27 11.35
N VAL A 56 18.28 -16.52 11.77
CA VAL A 56 19.46 -16.15 10.93
C VAL A 56 19.45 -16.88 9.59
N GLU A 57 18.95 -18.10 9.55
CA GLU A 57 18.86 -18.92 8.32
C GLU A 57 17.98 -18.25 7.26
N ARG A 58 17.02 -17.42 7.65
CA ARG A 58 16.20 -16.64 6.72
C ARG A 58 17.02 -15.53 6.08
N ILE A 59 17.94 -14.90 6.82
CA ILE A 59 18.85 -13.88 6.31
C ILE A 59 19.89 -14.53 5.41
N ASP A 60 20.46 -15.68 5.81
CA ASP A 60 21.45 -16.44 5.04
C ASP A 60 20.91 -16.91 3.68
N ARG A 61 19.60 -17.15 3.57
CA ARG A 61 18.94 -17.45 2.28
C ARG A 61 18.85 -16.23 1.36
N VAL A 62 18.84 -15.04 1.92
CA VAL A 62 18.79 -13.78 1.15
C VAL A 62 20.19 -13.41 0.67
N THR A 63 21.18 -13.49 1.55
CA THR A 63 22.58 -13.20 1.20
C THR A 63 23.54 -14.01 2.07
N ARG A 64 24.62 -14.48 1.45
CA ARG A 64 25.73 -15.16 2.16
C ARG A 64 26.89 -14.21 2.50
N LYS A 65 26.75 -12.91 2.17
CA LYS A 65 27.73 -11.89 2.51
C LYS A 65 27.67 -11.58 4.02
N ASN A 66 28.69 -10.90 4.52
CA ASN A 66 28.75 -10.53 5.94
C ASN A 66 27.66 -9.52 6.30
N HIS A 67 26.46 -10.02 6.59
CA HIS A 67 25.27 -9.22 6.90
C HIS A 67 25.16 -8.80 8.38
N GLN A 68 26.00 -9.34 9.26
CA GLN A 68 26.01 -9.00 10.71
C GLN A 68 24.61 -9.11 11.36
N GLY A 69 23.73 -9.97 10.83
CA GLY A 69 22.37 -10.16 11.31
C GLY A 69 21.35 -9.11 10.83
N VAL A 70 21.71 -8.23 9.88
CA VAL A 70 20.81 -7.18 9.36
C VAL A 70 20.87 -7.12 7.84
N VAL A 71 19.67 -7.10 7.22
CA VAL A 71 19.49 -6.86 5.78
C VAL A 71 18.30 -5.94 5.58
N ALA A 72 18.49 -4.86 4.84
CA ALA A 72 17.45 -3.94 4.40
C ALA A 72 17.13 -4.14 2.92
N PHE A 73 15.88 -4.04 2.56
CA PHE A 73 15.40 -4.00 1.18
C PHE A 73 15.04 -2.56 0.86
N THR A 74 15.57 -2.04 -0.25
CA THR A 74 15.23 -0.69 -0.72
C THR A 74 13.92 -0.71 -1.48
N SER A 75 13.13 0.36 -1.35
CA SER A 75 11.95 0.60 -2.18
C SER A 75 12.35 1.09 -3.56
N ALA A 76 11.53 0.79 -4.56
CA ALA A 76 11.67 1.34 -5.91
C ALA A 76 10.95 2.70 -6.07
N VAL A 77 10.19 3.13 -5.06
CA VAL A 77 9.46 4.40 -5.02
C VAL A 77 9.72 5.11 -3.70
N THR A 78 9.59 6.43 -3.70
CA THR A 78 9.53 7.23 -2.47
C THR A 78 8.12 7.17 -1.93
N TYR A 79 7.97 6.63 -0.70
CA TYR A 79 6.69 6.60 -0.04
C TYR A 79 6.27 7.97 0.45
N GLN A 80 4.99 8.27 0.30
CA GLN A 80 4.36 9.51 0.73
C GLN A 80 3.49 9.30 1.98
N LYS A 81 2.91 10.40 2.49
CA LYS A 81 1.96 10.39 3.60
C LYS A 81 0.63 10.98 3.17
N LEU A 82 -0.47 10.35 3.57
CA LEU A 82 -1.82 10.88 3.31
C LEU A 82 -2.03 12.30 3.82
N GLU A 83 -1.46 12.60 4.99
CA GLU A 83 -1.53 13.91 5.62
C GLU A 83 -0.88 15.02 4.77
N GLN A 84 0.00 14.67 3.85
CA GLN A 84 0.61 15.60 2.90
C GLN A 84 -0.15 15.65 1.58
N ILE A 85 -0.63 14.51 1.08
CA ILE A 85 -1.28 14.41 -0.23
C ILE A 85 -2.70 15.00 -0.19
N VAL A 86 -3.52 14.65 0.81
CA VAL A 86 -4.93 15.05 0.85
C VAL A 86 -5.13 16.57 0.87
N PRO A 87 -4.41 17.36 1.69
CA PRO A 87 -4.53 18.81 1.65
C PRO A 87 -4.16 19.41 0.28
N LEU A 88 -3.08 18.91 -0.35
CA LEU A 88 -2.66 19.38 -1.67
C LEU A 88 -3.73 19.14 -2.74
N LEU A 89 -4.41 17.99 -2.72
CA LEU A 89 -5.49 17.71 -3.65
C LEU A 89 -6.63 18.72 -3.52
N TYR A 90 -7.00 19.10 -2.29
CA TYR A 90 -8.02 20.13 -2.05
C TYR A 90 -7.55 21.53 -2.45
N GLU A 91 -6.28 21.88 -2.19
CA GLU A 91 -5.68 23.15 -2.63
C GLU A 91 -5.67 23.29 -4.16
N GLU A 92 -5.47 22.17 -4.87
CA GLU A 92 -5.56 22.10 -6.33
C GLU A 92 -7.01 22.10 -6.85
N GLY A 93 -8.01 22.15 -5.99
CA GLY A 93 -9.43 22.12 -6.34
C GLY A 93 -9.91 20.78 -6.87
N LYS A 94 -9.17 19.71 -6.61
CA LYS A 94 -9.54 18.34 -7.03
C LYS A 94 -10.65 17.78 -6.16
N ASN A 95 -11.34 16.80 -6.72
CA ASN A 95 -12.27 15.92 -6.03
C ASN A 95 -11.54 14.60 -5.71
N PRO A 96 -10.94 14.43 -4.49
CA PRO A 96 -10.03 13.34 -4.20
C PRO A 96 -10.58 11.96 -4.55
N PHE A 97 -9.73 11.16 -5.21
CA PHE A 97 -10.00 9.76 -5.50
C PHE A 97 -8.82 8.89 -5.05
N ILE A 98 -9.02 8.15 -3.98
CA ILE A 98 -7.95 7.38 -3.32
C ILE A 98 -8.29 5.89 -3.34
N LEU A 99 -7.29 5.04 -3.58
CA LEU A 99 -7.41 3.60 -3.41
C LEU A 99 -6.67 3.14 -2.16
N VAL A 100 -7.35 2.44 -1.27
CA VAL A 100 -6.79 1.88 -0.03
C VAL A 100 -6.75 0.36 -0.15
N LEU A 101 -5.58 -0.25 0.06
CA LEU A 101 -5.37 -1.70 -0.07
C LEU A 101 -5.04 -2.32 1.29
N ASP A 102 -5.96 -3.09 1.84
CA ASP A 102 -5.82 -3.77 3.13
C ASP A 102 -5.21 -5.17 2.95
N GLY A 103 -3.95 -5.32 3.32
CA GLY A 103 -3.28 -6.61 3.38
C GLY A 103 -2.89 -7.24 2.03
N LEU A 104 -2.92 -6.50 0.94
CA LEU A 104 -2.47 -6.99 -0.37
C LEU A 104 -0.97 -7.27 -0.34
N THR A 105 -0.56 -8.52 -0.62
CA THR A 105 0.84 -8.96 -0.58
C THR A 105 1.40 -9.38 -1.94
N ASP A 106 0.53 -9.68 -2.90
CA ASP A 106 0.95 -10.08 -4.25
C ASP A 106 1.41 -8.86 -5.06
N VAL A 107 2.69 -8.90 -5.47
CA VAL A 107 3.35 -7.82 -6.22
C VAL A 107 2.76 -7.64 -7.61
N ARG A 108 2.28 -8.71 -8.25
CA ARG A 108 1.72 -8.64 -9.60
C ARG A 108 0.34 -8.02 -9.58
N ASN A 109 -0.50 -8.41 -8.62
CA ASN A 109 -1.80 -7.77 -8.42
C ASN A 109 -1.63 -6.28 -8.09
N PHE A 110 -0.70 -5.94 -7.20
CA PHE A 110 -0.40 -4.54 -6.89
C PHE A 110 0.04 -3.74 -8.12
N GLY A 111 0.97 -4.26 -8.92
CA GLY A 111 1.41 -3.60 -10.14
C GLY A 111 0.28 -3.40 -11.16
N ALA A 112 -0.60 -4.40 -11.34
CA ALA A 112 -1.76 -4.31 -12.21
C ALA A 112 -2.77 -3.25 -11.72
N ILE A 113 -3.02 -3.22 -10.39
CA ILE A 113 -3.87 -2.20 -9.76
C ILE A 113 -3.26 -0.81 -9.93
N ALA A 114 -1.97 -0.64 -9.66
CA ALA A 114 -1.29 0.65 -9.81
C ALA A 114 -1.37 1.19 -11.25
N ARG A 115 -1.23 0.29 -12.24
CA ARG A 115 -1.43 0.65 -13.66
C ARG A 115 -2.86 1.12 -13.93
N THR A 116 -3.86 0.43 -13.41
CA THR A 116 -5.27 0.82 -13.56
C THR A 116 -5.54 2.16 -12.87
N CYS A 117 -4.99 2.36 -11.66
CA CYS A 117 -5.13 3.61 -10.93
C CYS A 117 -4.57 4.81 -11.69
N GLU A 118 -3.37 4.68 -12.23
CA GLU A 118 -2.72 5.76 -12.98
C GLU A 118 -3.52 6.12 -14.24
N VAL A 119 -3.92 5.11 -15.03
CA VAL A 119 -4.73 5.31 -16.24
C VAL A 119 -6.09 5.95 -15.93
N ALA A 120 -6.68 5.63 -14.79
CA ALA A 120 -7.99 6.13 -14.36
C ALA A 120 -7.93 7.46 -13.60
N GLY A 121 -6.73 8.03 -13.36
CA GLY A 121 -6.59 9.28 -12.64
C GLY A 121 -6.85 9.18 -11.12
N VAL A 122 -6.59 8.01 -10.51
CA VAL A 122 -6.57 7.88 -9.04
C VAL A 122 -5.43 8.71 -8.48
N ASP A 123 -5.70 9.54 -7.48
CA ASP A 123 -4.73 10.50 -6.95
C ASP A 123 -3.65 9.86 -6.06
N ALA A 124 -3.97 8.79 -5.34
CA ALA A 124 -3.00 8.06 -4.51
C ALA A 124 -3.44 6.62 -4.22
N ILE A 125 -2.44 5.74 -3.99
CA ILE A 125 -2.65 4.40 -3.45
C ILE A 125 -2.13 4.36 -2.01
N VAL A 126 -2.95 3.84 -1.10
CA VAL A 126 -2.60 3.69 0.33
C VAL A 126 -2.37 2.23 0.66
N ILE A 127 -1.24 1.94 1.28
CA ILE A 127 -0.89 0.61 1.77
C ILE A 127 -0.44 0.65 3.23
N PRO A 128 -0.68 -0.39 4.02
CA PRO A 128 -0.13 -0.48 5.37
C PRO A 128 1.39 -0.72 5.33
N ALA A 129 2.10 -0.21 6.32
CA ALA A 129 3.54 -0.41 6.45
C ALA A 129 3.92 -1.86 6.77
N ARG A 130 2.98 -2.66 7.30
CA ARG A 130 3.19 -4.07 7.63
C ARG A 130 2.10 -4.94 7.01
N GLY A 131 2.47 -6.16 6.63
CA GLY A 131 1.50 -7.10 6.03
C GLY A 131 1.05 -6.69 4.64
N SER A 132 1.84 -5.90 3.93
CA SER A 132 1.55 -5.39 2.60
C SER A 132 2.66 -5.74 1.61
N VAL A 133 2.41 -5.42 0.36
CA VAL A 133 3.33 -5.58 -0.76
C VAL A 133 4.62 -4.78 -0.57
N SER A 134 5.73 -5.33 -1.05
CA SER A 134 6.99 -4.60 -1.23
C SER A 134 7.01 -3.96 -2.62
N VAL A 135 7.18 -2.64 -2.69
CA VAL A 135 7.27 -1.94 -3.98
C VAL A 135 8.69 -2.06 -4.52
N ASN A 136 8.92 -3.11 -5.27
CA ASN A 136 10.21 -3.50 -5.84
C ASN A 136 10.21 -3.43 -7.38
N ALA A 137 11.30 -3.85 -8.02
CA ALA A 137 11.42 -3.85 -9.48
C ALA A 137 10.34 -4.71 -10.19
N ASP A 138 9.82 -5.76 -9.56
CA ASP A 138 8.74 -6.56 -10.13
C ASP A 138 7.42 -5.78 -10.13
N ALA A 139 7.13 -5.02 -9.06
CA ALA A 139 5.99 -4.09 -9.02
C ALA A 139 6.12 -3.01 -10.11
N MET A 140 7.31 -2.41 -10.23
CA MET A 140 7.59 -1.41 -11.27
C MET A 140 7.36 -1.95 -12.67
N LYS A 141 7.84 -3.16 -12.94
CA LYS A 141 7.65 -3.82 -14.24
C LYS A 141 6.17 -4.12 -14.51
N THR A 142 5.46 -4.66 -13.53
CA THR A 142 4.05 -5.06 -13.69
C THR A 142 3.13 -3.85 -13.83
N SER A 143 3.46 -2.73 -13.17
CA SER A 143 2.73 -1.47 -13.32
C SER A 143 2.98 -0.75 -14.65
N ALA A 144 3.86 -1.29 -15.52
CA ALA A 144 4.26 -0.65 -16.78
C ALA A 144 4.73 0.80 -16.60
N GLY A 145 5.34 1.11 -15.45
CA GLY A 145 5.85 2.45 -15.13
C GLY A 145 4.89 3.36 -14.36
N ALA A 146 3.63 2.97 -14.16
CA ALA A 146 2.63 3.77 -13.43
C ALA A 146 3.09 4.19 -12.02
N LEU A 147 3.86 3.34 -11.34
CA LEU A 147 4.43 3.63 -10.04
C LEU A 147 5.52 4.74 -10.03
N HIS A 148 5.92 5.27 -11.18
CA HIS A 148 6.73 6.48 -11.25
C HIS A 148 5.89 7.75 -11.11
N SER A 149 4.60 7.68 -11.42
CA SER A 149 3.69 8.83 -11.50
C SER A 149 2.72 8.87 -10.33
N ILE A 150 2.11 7.72 -9.98
CA ILE A 150 1.09 7.67 -8.93
C ILE A 150 1.73 7.63 -7.53
N PRO A 151 1.34 8.53 -6.61
CA PRO A 151 1.79 8.51 -5.22
C PRO A 151 1.39 7.21 -4.50
N VAL A 152 2.34 6.60 -3.80
CA VAL A 152 2.08 5.47 -2.89
C VAL A 152 2.26 5.94 -1.45
N CYS A 153 1.17 6.06 -0.72
CA CYS A 153 1.18 6.39 0.69
C CYS A 153 1.34 5.12 1.53
N ARG A 154 2.36 5.11 2.39
CA ARG A 154 2.60 3.99 3.30
C ARG A 154 2.29 4.42 4.73
N GLU A 155 1.21 3.85 5.28
CA GLU A 155 0.67 4.25 6.57
C GLU A 155 0.96 3.21 7.66
N ARG A 156 1.34 3.67 8.84
CA ARG A 156 1.64 2.81 9.99
C ARG A 156 0.40 2.06 10.48
N SER A 157 -0.73 2.73 10.47
CA SER A 157 -2.04 2.24 10.89
C SER A 157 -3.07 2.55 9.82
N LEU A 158 -3.55 1.52 9.15
CA LEU A 158 -4.62 1.68 8.15
C LEU A 158 -5.91 2.19 8.79
N LYS A 159 -6.16 1.81 10.05
CA LYS A 159 -7.26 2.32 10.85
C LYS A 159 -7.20 3.85 11.00
N GLU A 160 -6.03 4.39 11.38
CA GLU A 160 -5.83 5.84 11.53
C GLU A 160 -5.93 6.55 10.17
N ALA A 161 -5.41 5.93 9.11
CA ALA A 161 -5.54 6.44 7.75
C ALA A 161 -7.01 6.54 7.31
N ILE A 162 -7.83 5.51 7.56
CA ILE A 162 -9.26 5.52 7.26
C ILE A 162 -9.97 6.64 8.05
N VAL A 163 -9.68 6.77 9.35
CA VAL A 163 -10.25 7.84 10.18
C VAL A 163 -9.84 9.22 9.66
N PHE A 164 -8.58 9.40 9.28
CA PHE A 164 -8.08 10.64 8.68
C PHE A 164 -8.82 10.98 7.38
N LEU A 165 -8.98 10.02 6.46
CA LEU A 165 -9.73 10.22 5.21
C LEU A 165 -11.16 10.71 5.48
N ARG A 166 -11.88 10.05 6.39
CA ARG A 166 -13.26 10.42 6.77
C ARG A 166 -13.33 11.83 7.39
N ASN A 167 -12.40 12.13 8.29
CA ASN A 167 -12.32 13.47 8.92
C ASN A 167 -11.97 14.57 7.90
N SER A 168 -11.32 14.21 6.80
CA SER A 168 -11.01 15.10 5.68
C SER A 168 -12.17 15.24 4.68
N GLY A 169 -13.34 14.64 4.97
CA GLY A 169 -14.52 14.71 4.09
C GLY A 169 -14.47 13.73 2.91
N ILE A 170 -13.59 12.72 2.95
CA ILE A 170 -13.47 11.69 1.92
C ILE A 170 -14.31 10.49 2.36
N LYS A 171 -15.34 10.15 1.57
CA LYS A 171 -16.22 9.01 1.81
C LYS A 171 -15.47 7.70 1.60
N VAL A 172 -15.47 6.83 2.59
CA VAL A 172 -14.81 5.51 2.52
C VAL A 172 -15.83 4.45 2.10
N VAL A 173 -15.68 3.93 0.87
CA VAL A 173 -16.51 2.88 0.28
C VAL A 173 -15.71 1.59 0.24
N THR A 174 -16.16 0.56 0.93
CA THR A 174 -15.44 -0.72 1.04
C THR A 174 -16.11 -1.82 0.22
N ALA A 175 -15.30 -2.46 -0.63
CA ALA A 175 -15.72 -3.62 -1.40
C ALA A 175 -15.62 -4.90 -0.56
N THR A 176 -16.76 -5.58 -0.40
CA THR A 176 -16.84 -6.88 0.29
C THR A 176 -18.02 -7.68 -0.23
N GLU A 177 -17.84 -8.99 -0.37
CA GLU A 177 -18.91 -9.91 -0.75
C GLU A 177 -20.08 -9.97 0.26
N LYS A 178 -19.81 -9.52 1.49
CA LYS A 178 -20.79 -9.49 2.59
C LYS A 178 -21.74 -8.29 2.55
N ALA A 179 -21.51 -7.35 1.64
CA ALA A 179 -22.35 -6.16 1.51
C ALA A 179 -23.77 -6.55 1.01
N ALA A 180 -24.78 -5.79 1.46
CA ALA A 180 -26.13 -5.87 0.90
C ALA A 180 -26.21 -5.13 -0.44
N GLU A 181 -25.64 -3.95 -0.50
CA GLU A 181 -25.74 -3.02 -1.61
C GLU A 181 -24.78 -3.37 -2.77
N LEU A 182 -25.24 -3.10 -3.99
CA LEU A 182 -24.40 -3.18 -5.18
C LEU A 182 -23.54 -1.93 -5.32
N TYR A 183 -22.34 -2.10 -5.87
CA TYR A 183 -21.40 -0.98 -6.10
C TYR A 183 -21.98 0.14 -6.99
N THR A 184 -22.96 -0.17 -7.83
CA THR A 184 -23.64 0.79 -8.71
C THR A 184 -24.69 1.64 -8.00
N GLY A 185 -25.10 1.27 -6.79
CA GLY A 185 -26.11 2.00 -5.99
C GLY A 185 -25.54 3.06 -5.06
N THR A 186 -24.21 3.10 -4.92
CA THR A 186 -23.51 4.04 -4.04
C THR A 186 -23.09 5.31 -4.81
N ASP A 187 -23.33 6.48 -4.25
CA ASP A 187 -22.83 7.74 -4.81
C ASP A 187 -21.31 7.85 -4.63
N MET A 188 -20.59 7.85 -5.73
CA MET A 188 -19.13 8.01 -5.82
C MET A 188 -18.72 9.30 -6.56
N THR A 189 -19.65 10.25 -6.74
CA THR A 189 -19.36 11.55 -7.37
C THR A 189 -18.63 12.50 -6.42
N VAL A 190 -18.74 12.26 -5.11
CA VAL A 190 -18.06 13.01 -4.04
C VAL A 190 -16.60 12.58 -3.87
N PRO A 191 -15.78 13.29 -3.04
CA PRO A 191 -14.47 12.78 -2.63
C PRO A 191 -14.59 11.36 -2.08
N VAL A 192 -13.85 10.39 -2.65
CA VAL A 192 -14.02 8.97 -2.34
C VAL A 192 -12.70 8.24 -2.15
N ALA A 193 -12.66 7.35 -1.18
CA ALA A 193 -11.63 6.34 -1.00
C ALA A 193 -12.27 4.93 -1.15
N LEU A 194 -11.81 4.19 -2.15
CA LEU A 194 -12.17 2.79 -2.31
C LEU A 194 -11.26 1.94 -1.42
N LEU A 195 -11.83 1.18 -0.49
CA LEU A 195 -11.09 0.26 0.37
C LEU A 195 -11.31 -1.18 -0.11
N MET A 196 -10.21 -1.87 -0.41
CA MET A 196 -10.21 -3.24 -0.91
C MET A 196 -9.27 -4.12 -0.08
N GLY A 197 -9.68 -5.34 0.20
CA GLY A 197 -8.90 -6.34 0.93
C GLY A 197 -8.12 -7.29 0.03
N ALA A 198 -7.29 -8.13 0.65
CA ALA A 198 -6.63 -9.24 0.00
C ALA A 198 -7.63 -10.32 -0.46
N GLU A 199 -7.24 -11.12 -1.46
CA GLU A 199 -8.11 -12.16 -2.06
C GLU A 199 -8.55 -13.24 -1.08
N ASP A 200 -7.70 -13.60 -0.12
CA ASP A 200 -7.89 -14.69 0.83
C ASP A 200 -8.58 -14.25 2.13
N THR A 201 -8.29 -13.06 2.62
CA THR A 201 -8.75 -12.57 3.92
C THR A 201 -9.81 -11.48 3.82
N GLY A 202 -9.93 -10.83 2.67
CA GLY A 202 -10.79 -9.67 2.49
C GLY A 202 -10.30 -8.47 3.32
N VAL A 203 -11.20 -7.54 3.60
CA VAL A 203 -10.95 -6.38 4.44
C VAL A 203 -11.11 -6.75 5.92
N ALA A 204 -10.19 -6.31 6.78
CA ALA A 204 -10.22 -6.54 8.21
C ALA A 204 -11.53 -6.00 8.84
N SER A 205 -12.09 -6.75 9.81
CA SER A 205 -13.38 -6.41 10.42
C SER A 205 -13.40 -5.03 11.08
N GLU A 206 -12.26 -4.57 11.61
CA GLU A 206 -12.15 -3.23 12.18
C GLU A 206 -12.24 -2.13 11.11
N HIS A 207 -11.70 -2.36 9.91
CA HIS A 207 -11.76 -1.42 8.80
C HIS A 207 -13.16 -1.39 8.18
N LEU A 208 -13.85 -2.54 8.08
CA LEU A 208 -15.25 -2.60 7.65
C LEU A 208 -16.18 -1.72 8.52
N ARG A 209 -15.96 -1.69 9.84
CA ARG A 209 -16.76 -0.87 10.77
C ARG A 209 -16.49 0.63 10.64
N LEU A 210 -15.36 1.01 10.08
CA LEU A 210 -14.97 2.41 9.85
C LEU A 210 -15.42 2.93 8.50
N SER A 211 -15.87 2.04 7.61
CA SER A 211 -16.36 2.41 6.28
C SER A 211 -17.69 3.14 6.37
N ASP A 212 -17.91 4.10 5.49
CA ASP A 212 -19.18 4.81 5.38
C ASP A 212 -20.21 3.95 4.64
N GLU A 213 -19.77 3.22 3.61
CA GLU A 213 -20.61 2.29 2.87
C GLU A 213 -19.88 1.00 2.53
N LEU A 214 -20.64 -0.09 2.49
CA LEU A 214 -20.16 -1.41 2.05
C LEU A 214 -20.87 -1.77 0.74
N VAL A 215 -20.09 -2.15 -0.26
CA VAL A 215 -20.61 -2.50 -1.59
C VAL A 215 -20.07 -3.84 -2.08
N LYS A 216 -20.81 -4.50 -2.97
CA LYS A 216 -20.37 -5.73 -3.63
C LYS A 216 -20.46 -5.63 -5.14
N ILE A 217 -19.58 -6.35 -5.82
CA ILE A 217 -19.70 -6.68 -7.24
C ILE A 217 -20.56 -7.95 -7.33
N PRO A 218 -21.66 -7.96 -8.10
CA PRO A 218 -22.53 -9.14 -8.20
C PRO A 218 -21.78 -10.31 -8.84
N GLN A 219 -22.03 -11.50 -8.33
CA GLN A 219 -21.42 -12.75 -8.80
C GLN A 219 -22.53 -13.74 -9.13
N PHE A 220 -22.47 -14.32 -10.33
CA PHE A 220 -23.50 -15.21 -10.87
C PHE A 220 -22.98 -16.64 -11.12
N GLY A 221 -21.68 -16.85 -10.94
CA GLY A 221 -21.01 -18.13 -11.19
C GLY A 221 -20.78 -18.94 -9.92
N ALA A 222 -20.14 -20.08 -10.06
CA ALA A 222 -19.75 -20.96 -8.95
C ALA A 222 -18.52 -20.44 -8.19
N ILE A 223 -17.69 -19.62 -8.83
CA ILE A 223 -16.52 -18.99 -8.20
C ILE A 223 -16.98 -17.75 -7.44
N GLN A 224 -16.59 -17.67 -6.16
CA GLN A 224 -17.12 -16.69 -5.20
C GLN A 224 -16.34 -15.38 -5.11
N SER A 225 -15.30 -15.18 -5.91
CA SER A 225 -14.52 -13.94 -5.90
C SER A 225 -13.89 -13.66 -7.26
N LEU A 226 -13.76 -12.39 -7.59
CA LEU A 226 -12.90 -11.92 -8.68
C LEU A 226 -11.47 -11.80 -8.17
N ASN A 227 -10.50 -11.93 -9.07
CA ASN A 227 -9.14 -11.48 -8.77
C ASN A 227 -9.18 -10.01 -8.33
N VAL A 228 -8.40 -9.65 -7.30
CA VAL A 228 -8.44 -8.32 -6.68
C VAL A 228 -8.12 -7.20 -7.67
N SER A 229 -7.22 -7.41 -8.63
CA SER A 229 -6.90 -6.39 -9.64
C SER A 229 -8.04 -6.18 -10.65
N VAL A 230 -8.80 -7.22 -10.95
CA VAL A 230 -10.00 -7.14 -11.78
C VAL A 230 -11.11 -6.41 -11.02
N ALA A 231 -11.36 -6.78 -9.76
CA ALA A 231 -12.34 -6.10 -8.91
C ALA A 231 -12.01 -4.61 -8.74
N ALA A 232 -10.72 -4.28 -8.56
CA ALA A 232 -10.26 -2.89 -8.50
C ALA A 232 -10.60 -2.14 -9.79
N GLY A 233 -10.34 -2.73 -10.95
CA GLY A 233 -10.67 -2.13 -12.24
C GLY A 233 -12.17 -1.83 -12.37
N VAL A 234 -13.04 -2.77 -11.99
CA VAL A 234 -14.51 -2.59 -12.02
C VAL A 234 -14.94 -1.40 -11.17
N LEU A 235 -14.45 -1.33 -9.92
CA LEU A 235 -14.84 -0.27 -8.97
C LEU A 235 -14.25 1.09 -9.33
N ILE A 236 -13.00 1.14 -9.77
CA ILE A 236 -12.32 2.37 -10.21
C ILE A 236 -13.09 2.97 -11.39
N TYR A 237 -13.43 2.18 -12.40
CA TYR A 237 -14.15 2.67 -13.56
C TYR A 237 -15.61 2.99 -13.28
N GLU A 238 -16.20 2.45 -12.21
CA GLU A 238 -17.52 2.92 -11.77
C GLU A 238 -17.43 4.34 -11.19
N VAL A 239 -16.40 4.68 -10.43
CA VAL A 239 -16.16 6.06 -9.98
C VAL A 239 -16.05 7.00 -11.18
N ILE A 240 -15.25 6.65 -12.19
CA ILE A 240 -15.08 7.43 -13.41
C ILE A 240 -16.41 7.60 -14.15
N ARG A 241 -17.18 6.51 -14.31
CA ARG A 241 -18.52 6.56 -14.96
C ARG A 241 -19.46 7.53 -14.25
N GLN A 242 -19.49 7.50 -12.90
CA GLN A 242 -20.38 8.37 -12.12
C GLN A 242 -19.95 9.83 -12.16
N ARG A 243 -18.65 10.11 -12.16
CA ARG A 243 -18.13 11.48 -12.22
C ARG A 243 -18.30 12.12 -13.60
N GLY A 244 -18.69 11.35 -14.60
CA GLY A 244 -18.88 11.86 -15.96
C GLY A 244 -17.58 12.30 -16.65
N GLU A 245 -16.44 11.93 -16.12
CA GLU A 245 -15.10 12.23 -16.66
C GLU A 245 -14.79 11.38 -17.90
N LEU A 246 -15.84 11.02 -18.65
CA LEU A 246 -15.71 10.32 -19.91
C LEU A 246 -15.29 11.32 -20.98
N PHE A 247 -13.99 11.44 -21.14
CA PHE A 247 -13.23 12.16 -22.18
C PHE A 247 -13.11 13.68 -22.03
N PRO A 248 -11.87 14.20 -22.10
CA PRO A 248 -11.62 15.61 -22.34
C PRO A 248 -12.10 16.03 -23.74
#